data_9c11294bc3b9efbf38051066576f0f04
#
_entry.id   9c11294bc3b9efbf38051066576f0f04
#
_cell.length_a   1.000
_cell.length_b   1.000
_cell.length_c   1.000
_cell.angle_alpha   90.00
_cell.angle_beta   90.00
_cell.angle_gamma   90.00
#
_symmetry.space_group_name_H-M   'P 1'
#
loop_
_entity.id
_entity.type
_entity.pdbx_description
1 polymer ?
#
loop_
_entity_poly.entity_id
_entity_poly.type
_entity_poly.pdbx_seq_one_letter_code
_entity_poly.pdbx_strand_id
1 'polypeptide(L)'
;MATRAAACHCGQLELDVTGEPFAVSICHCLDCQRRTGSAFGMQAGFKADQVSVTGRYDDFTRISDESDRKAHVFHFCPDCGSQVFYTEPDEPDLIVVSVGSFADPSFPPPTRSGYESRRHRWVGLSDSIEREAPELWDPARPLYEVGEYGEAADLGCELIDAHPDQGFLYYNTACCESLAGRTADAVEHLRQVIDMWEGAREMAKQDSDFDPIRDDLAFRELIGT
;
A
#
# COMPACT_ATOMS: atom_id res chain seq x y z
N MET A 1 24.99 -8.80 10.82
CA MET A 1 23.80 -8.10 10.30
C MET A 1 23.77 -6.74 10.96
N ALA A 2 23.31 -5.69 10.25
CA ALA A 2 23.17 -4.38 10.87
C ALA A 2 22.10 -4.46 11.99
N THR A 3 22.34 -3.80 13.11
CA THR A 3 21.36 -3.64 14.19
C THR A 3 21.06 -2.16 14.32
N ARG A 4 19.77 -1.80 14.37
CA ARG A 4 19.30 -0.42 14.55
C ARG A 4 18.40 -0.37 15.77
N ALA A 5 18.47 0.72 16.53
CA ALA A 5 17.56 0.98 17.64
C ALA A 5 16.53 2.03 17.23
N ALA A 6 15.26 1.79 17.50
CA ALA A 6 14.19 2.76 17.40
C ALA A 6 13.61 3.01 18.79
N ALA A 7 13.28 4.25 19.13
CA ALA A 7 12.76 4.57 20.44
C ALA A 7 11.68 5.65 20.40
N CYS A 8 10.86 5.67 21.45
CA CYS A 8 9.97 6.79 21.74
C CYS A 8 10.78 8.01 22.23
N HIS A 9 10.15 9.18 22.27
CA HIS A 9 10.83 10.43 22.66
C HIS A 9 11.47 10.38 24.06
N CYS A 10 10.87 9.68 25.02
CA CYS A 10 11.44 9.57 26.39
C CYS A 10 12.37 8.36 26.59
N GLY A 11 12.51 7.49 25.60
CA GLY A 11 13.38 6.31 25.65
C GLY A 11 12.83 5.11 26.43
N GLN A 12 11.61 5.18 26.98
CA GLN A 12 11.08 4.07 27.78
C GLN A 12 10.52 2.91 26.90
N LEU A 13 10.07 3.19 25.67
CA LEU A 13 9.69 2.20 24.67
C LEU A 13 10.79 2.16 23.61
N GLU A 14 11.43 1.01 23.48
CA GLU A 14 12.56 0.80 22.56
C GLU A 14 12.34 -0.46 21.71
N LEU A 15 12.83 -0.42 20.49
CA LEU A 15 12.88 -1.55 19.57
C LEU A 15 14.32 -1.77 19.10
N ASP A 16 14.82 -2.99 19.28
CA ASP A 16 16.02 -3.46 18.62
C ASP A 16 15.65 -4.20 17.34
N VAL A 17 16.15 -3.71 16.20
CA VAL A 17 15.83 -4.23 14.87
C VAL A 17 17.08 -4.77 14.20
N THR A 18 17.06 -6.03 13.75
CA THR A 18 18.18 -6.68 13.08
C THR A 18 17.92 -6.85 11.59
N GLY A 19 18.93 -6.55 10.77
CA GLY A 19 18.85 -6.66 9.30
C GLY A 19 18.27 -5.43 8.62
N GLU A 20 17.91 -5.58 7.35
CA GLU A 20 17.35 -4.49 6.54
C GLU A 20 15.82 -4.60 6.46
N PRO A 21 15.12 -3.46 6.32
CA PRO A 21 13.69 -3.46 6.05
C PRO A 21 13.43 -4.06 4.66
N PHE A 22 12.33 -4.81 4.52
CA PHE A 22 11.92 -5.30 3.20
C PHE A 22 11.25 -4.20 2.37
N ALA A 23 10.73 -3.15 3.02
CA ALA A 23 10.14 -1.99 2.37
C ALA A 23 10.32 -0.74 3.22
N VAL A 24 10.56 0.40 2.56
CA VAL A 24 10.51 1.73 3.19
C VAL A 24 9.60 2.60 2.34
N SER A 25 8.58 3.21 2.96
CA SER A 25 7.56 3.97 2.25
C SER A 25 7.21 5.29 2.93
N ILE A 26 6.72 6.22 2.11
CA ILE A 26 6.02 7.44 2.55
C ILE A 26 4.54 7.24 2.29
N CYS A 27 3.68 7.71 3.21
CA CYS A 27 2.24 7.69 3.04
C CYS A 27 1.66 9.09 3.30
N HIS A 28 0.96 9.62 2.31
CA HIS A 28 0.30 10.93 2.37
C HIS A 28 -1.19 10.84 2.71
N CYS A 29 -1.73 9.67 3.05
CA CYS A 29 -3.12 9.56 3.45
C CYS A 29 -3.43 10.46 4.65
N LEU A 30 -4.69 10.90 4.77
CA LEU A 30 -5.08 11.85 5.82
C LEU A 30 -4.89 11.30 7.24
N ASP A 31 -4.92 9.98 7.38
CA ASP A 31 -4.67 9.32 8.66
C ASP A 31 -3.21 9.38 9.07
N CYS A 32 -2.30 9.07 8.15
CA CYS A 32 -0.88 9.22 8.41
C CYS A 32 -0.53 10.66 8.78
N GLN A 33 -1.13 11.65 8.10
CA GLN A 33 -0.95 13.05 8.44
C GLN A 33 -1.46 13.37 9.85
N ARG A 34 -2.68 12.93 10.20
CA ARG A 34 -3.26 13.15 11.54
C ARG A 34 -2.47 12.42 12.63
N ARG A 35 -2.15 11.15 12.40
CA ARG A 35 -1.44 10.30 13.35
C ARG A 35 -0.04 10.84 13.69
N THR A 36 0.68 11.32 12.69
CA THR A 36 2.06 11.79 12.86
C THR A 36 2.14 13.28 13.22
N GLY A 37 1.07 14.06 12.98
CA GLY A 37 1.11 15.51 13.06
C GLY A 37 2.07 16.13 12.04
N SER A 38 2.35 15.43 10.93
CA SER A 38 3.25 15.82 9.85
C SER A 38 2.52 15.80 8.50
N ALA A 39 3.16 16.27 7.44
CA ALA A 39 2.64 16.22 6.08
C ALA A 39 2.58 14.79 5.49
N PHE A 40 3.17 13.81 6.15
CA PHE A 40 3.19 12.40 5.77
C PHE A 40 3.65 11.51 6.93
N GLY A 41 3.37 10.21 6.84
CA GLY A 41 4.04 9.19 7.63
C GLY A 41 5.18 8.57 6.82
N MET A 42 6.30 8.25 7.47
CA MET A 42 7.38 7.45 6.89
C MET A 42 7.56 6.18 7.71
N GLN A 43 7.58 5.03 7.05
CA GLN A 43 7.51 3.73 7.71
C GLN A 43 8.40 2.70 7.03
N ALA A 44 8.92 1.78 7.83
CA ALA A 44 9.76 0.67 7.39
C ALA A 44 9.20 -0.66 7.86
N GLY A 45 9.00 -1.58 6.93
CA GLY A 45 8.49 -2.93 7.19
C GLY A 45 9.61 -3.90 7.51
N PHE A 46 9.41 -4.70 8.56
CA PHE A 46 10.32 -5.76 9.02
C PHE A 46 9.54 -7.03 9.29
N LYS A 47 10.19 -8.18 9.21
CA LYS A 47 9.63 -9.41 9.75
C LYS A 47 9.61 -9.37 11.27
N ALA A 48 8.62 -9.99 11.90
CA ALA A 48 8.46 -9.95 13.35
C ALA A 48 9.68 -10.54 14.08
N ASP A 49 10.34 -11.54 13.52
CA ASP A 49 11.55 -12.16 14.09
C ASP A 49 12.80 -11.26 14.04
N GLN A 50 12.76 -10.16 13.29
CA GLN A 50 13.80 -9.14 13.24
C GLN A 50 13.68 -8.08 14.34
N VAL A 51 12.54 -8.02 15.05
CA VAL A 51 12.20 -6.91 15.96
C VAL A 51 12.01 -7.42 17.38
N SER A 52 12.76 -6.85 18.31
CA SER A 52 12.58 -7.07 19.75
C SER A 52 12.07 -5.78 20.40
N VAL A 53 10.97 -5.86 21.12
CA VAL A 53 10.32 -4.71 21.76
C VAL A 53 10.60 -4.73 23.26
N THR A 54 11.03 -3.61 23.83
CA THR A 54 11.29 -3.42 25.24
C THR A 54 10.55 -2.18 25.76
N GLY A 55 10.03 -2.28 26.98
CA GLY A 55 9.26 -1.19 27.59
C GLY A 55 7.75 -1.40 27.51
N ARG A 56 7.01 -0.36 27.93
CA ARG A 56 5.52 -0.39 27.96
C ARG A 56 4.97 0.36 26.76
N TYR A 57 3.87 -0.14 26.22
CA TYR A 57 3.10 0.55 25.18
C TYR A 57 1.60 0.35 25.41
N ASP A 58 0.82 1.31 24.96
CA ASP A 58 -0.62 1.23 24.83
C ASP A 58 -0.96 1.12 23.34
N ASP A 59 -2.16 0.63 23.05
CA ASP A 59 -2.63 0.32 21.70
C ASP A 59 -3.81 1.21 21.29
N PHE A 60 -3.80 1.59 20.02
CA PHE A 60 -4.98 2.17 19.36
C PHE A 60 -5.24 1.41 18.07
N THR A 61 -6.37 0.73 17.99
CA THR A 61 -6.79 0.04 16.78
C THR A 61 -7.66 0.95 15.92
N ARG A 62 -7.30 1.07 14.66
CA ARG A 62 -8.08 1.74 13.63
C ARG A 62 -8.34 0.80 12.47
N ILE A 63 -9.59 0.77 12.02
CA ILE A 63 -9.93 0.19 10.72
C ILE A 63 -9.82 1.32 9.71
N SER A 64 -9.00 1.12 8.69
CA SER A 64 -8.85 2.09 7.62
C SER A 64 -10.19 2.28 6.89
N ASP A 65 -10.59 3.52 6.66
CA ASP A 65 -11.67 3.89 5.75
C ASP A 65 -11.15 4.13 4.32
N GLU A 66 -9.86 3.96 4.13
CA GLU A 66 -9.19 3.96 2.84
C GLU A 66 -9.43 2.61 2.11
N SER A 67 -8.89 2.51 0.94
CA SER A 67 -9.17 1.43 -0.01
C SER A 67 -8.95 0.00 0.50
N ASP A 68 -8.04 -0.20 1.44
CA ASP A 68 -7.67 -1.52 1.93
C ASP A 68 -8.53 -2.02 3.09
N ARG A 69 -9.26 -1.12 3.77
CA ARG A 69 -10.08 -1.41 4.97
C ARG A 69 -9.37 -2.26 6.04
N LYS A 70 -8.03 -2.31 6.00
CA LYS A 70 -7.24 -3.09 6.95
C LYS A 70 -7.31 -2.51 8.35
N ALA A 71 -7.25 -3.41 9.33
CA ALA A 71 -7.06 -3.02 10.73
C ALA A 71 -5.57 -2.77 10.99
N HIS A 72 -5.26 -1.60 11.54
CA HIS A 72 -3.92 -1.25 12.01
C HIS A 72 -3.95 -1.05 13.51
N VAL A 73 -3.08 -1.74 14.23
CA VAL A 73 -2.91 -1.59 15.68
C VAL A 73 -1.65 -0.75 15.92
N PHE A 74 -1.84 0.51 16.25
CA PHE A 74 -0.77 1.46 16.53
C PHE A 74 -0.32 1.33 17.98
N HIS A 75 0.99 1.14 18.20
CA HIS A 75 1.62 1.00 19.51
C HIS A 75 2.37 2.28 19.84
N PHE A 76 2.03 2.87 20.97
CA PHE A 76 2.60 4.14 21.40
C PHE A 76 3.02 4.12 22.89
N CYS A 77 4.00 4.93 23.20
CA CYS A 77 4.49 5.08 24.57
C CYS A 77 3.43 5.77 25.43
N PRO A 78 2.98 5.17 26.55
CA PRO A 78 2.01 5.82 27.45
C PRO A 78 2.54 7.05 28.17
N ASP A 79 3.88 7.16 28.31
CA ASP A 79 4.50 8.25 29.08
C ASP A 79 4.71 9.52 28.23
N CYS A 80 5.00 9.39 26.93
CA CYS A 80 5.27 10.55 26.05
C CYS A 80 4.39 10.62 24.80
N GLY A 81 3.51 9.63 24.57
CA GLY A 81 2.58 9.62 23.43
C GLY A 81 3.20 9.31 22.06
N SER A 82 4.52 9.10 21.98
CA SER A 82 5.18 8.80 20.71
C SER A 82 4.73 7.44 20.18
N GLN A 83 4.15 7.41 18.98
CA GLN A 83 3.89 6.17 18.25
C GLN A 83 5.20 5.69 17.62
N VAL A 84 5.60 4.44 17.92
CA VAL A 84 6.88 3.87 17.49
C VAL A 84 6.70 2.84 16.39
N PHE A 85 5.69 1.97 16.50
CA PHE A 85 5.44 0.93 15.52
C PHE A 85 3.93 0.63 15.41
N TYR A 86 3.57 -0.16 14.42
CA TYR A 86 2.23 -0.74 14.32
C TYR A 86 2.30 -2.16 13.76
N THR A 87 1.23 -2.90 13.96
CA THR A 87 1.01 -4.26 13.47
C THR A 87 -0.32 -4.34 12.72
N GLU A 88 -0.43 -5.31 11.84
CA GLU A 88 -1.66 -5.63 11.11
C GLU A 88 -2.11 -7.02 11.54
N PRO A 89 -3.33 -7.19 12.12
CA PRO A 89 -3.80 -8.49 12.59
C PRO A 89 -3.82 -9.59 11.53
N ASP A 90 -4.05 -9.20 10.27
CA ASP A 90 -4.08 -10.12 9.13
C ASP A 90 -2.66 -10.52 8.65
N GLU A 91 -1.63 -9.80 9.09
CA GLU A 91 -0.23 -10.05 8.76
C GLU A 91 0.64 -10.11 10.03
N PRO A 92 0.44 -11.11 10.91
CA PRO A 92 1.08 -11.15 12.23
C PRO A 92 2.61 -11.30 12.20
N ASP A 93 3.15 -11.75 11.07
CA ASP A 93 4.59 -11.89 10.86
C ASP A 93 5.29 -10.58 10.46
N LEU A 94 4.54 -9.47 10.37
CA LEU A 94 5.06 -8.17 10.01
C LEU A 94 4.95 -7.16 11.16
N ILE A 95 6.00 -6.36 11.30
CA ILE A 95 6.03 -5.17 12.17
C ILE A 95 6.46 -3.98 11.33
N VAL A 96 5.70 -2.90 11.42
CA VAL A 96 6.02 -1.66 10.71
C VAL A 96 6.45 -0.60 11.70
N VAL A 97 7.70 -0.15 11.56
CA VAL A 97 8.32 0.82 12.45
C VAL A 97 8.28 2.21 11.83
N SER A 98 7.93 3.23 12.61
CA SER A 98 8.01 4.63 12.20
C SER A 98 9.48 5.01 12.00
N VAL A 99 9.86 5.43 10.80
CA VAL A 99 11.29 5.69 10.49
C VAL A 99 11.87 6.79 11.35
N GLY A 100 11.09 7.81 11.71
CA GLY A 100 11.53 8.88 12.62
C GLY A 100 11.95 8.38 14.01
N SER A 101 11.46 7.21 14.46
CA SER A 101 11.82 6.63 15.77
C SER A 101 13.25 6.11 15.81
N PHE A 102 13.89 5.84 14.67
CA PHE A 102 15.31 5.49 14.60
C PHE A 102 16.23 6.69 14.85
N ALA A 103 15.73 7.92 14.65
CA ALA A 103 16.51 9.17 14.77
C ALA A 103 17.85 9.11 14.01
N ASP A 104 17.91 8.38 12.90
CA ASP A 104 19.10 8.10 12.11
C ASP A 104 18.95 8.70 10.69
N PRO A 105 19.66 9.81 10.38
CA PRO A 105 19.63 10.41 9.05
C PRO A 105 20.20 9.52 7.93
N SER A 106 20.93 8.45 8.27
CA SER A 106 21.47 7.47 7.32
C SER A 106 20.52 6.29 7.05
N PHE A 107 19.31 6.29 7.65
CA PHE A 107 18.31 5.25 7.40
C PHE A 107 18.01 5.16 5.90
N PRO A 108 17.81 3.96 5.34
CA PRO A 108 17.53 3.79 3.91
C PRO A 108 16.39 4.70 3.42
N PRO A 109 16.55 5.33 2.24
CA PRO A 109 15.51 6.20 1.68
C PRO A 109 14.25 5.37 1.31
N PRO A 110 13.08 6.01 1.26
CA PRO A 110 11.88 5.37 0.77
C PRO A 110 12.00 5.02 -0.71
N THR A 111 11.43 3.89 -1.09
CA THR A 111 11.31 3.45 -2.48
C THR A 111 9.92 3.69 -3.04
N ARG A 112 8.91 3.90 -2.17
CA ARG A 112 7.51 4.09 -2.54
C ARG A 112 6.91 5.28 -1.80
N SER A 113 5.97 5.97 -2.46
CA SER A 113 5.17 7.05 -1.92
C SER A 113 3.70 6.84 -2.30
N GLY A 114 2.86 6.59 -1.30
CA GLY A 114 1.43 6.34 -1.51
C GLY A 114 0.56 7.55 -1.19
N TYR A 115 -0.66 7.57 -1.76
CA TYR A 115 -1.65 8.64 -1.65
C TYR A 115 -1.12 9.98 -2.16
N GLU A 116 -0.47 9.94 -3.32
CA GLU A 116 0.21 11.08 -3.95
C GLU A 116 -0.72 12.26 -4.27
N SER A 117 -1.99 12.03 -4.55
CA SER A 117 -2.98 13.10 -4.77
C SER A 117 -3.18 13.98 -3.53
N ARG A 118 -2.89 13.45 -2.33
CA ARG A 118 -3.02 14.13 -1.04
C ARG A 118 -1.69 14.70 -0.52
N ARG A 119 -0.61 14.56 -1.31
CA ARG A 119 0.71 15.11 -0.98
C ARG A 119 0.66 16.64 -0.96
N HIS A 120 1.19 17.23 0.08
CA HIS A 120 1.36 18.67 0.14
C HIS A 120 2.31 19.14 -0.97
N ARG A 121 1.91 20.16 -1.74
CA ARG A 121 2.63 20.63 -2.94
C ARG A 121 4.08 21.06 -2.69
N TRP A 122 4.41 21.46 -1.46
CA TRP A 122 5.76 21.83 -1.07
C TRP A 122 6.67 20.67 -0.70
N VAL A 123 6.13 19.45 -0.56
CA VAL A 123 6.92 18.24 -0.30
C VAL A 123 7.55 17.77 -1.61
N GLY A 124 8.87 17.97 -1.74
CA GLY A 124 9.66 17.43 -2.85
C GLY A 124 10.09 16.00 -2.56
N LEU A 125 9.97 15.13 -3.54
CA LEU A 125 10.44 13.74 -3.49
C LEU A 125 11.39 13.49 -4.67
N SER A 126 12.34 12.55 -4.48
CA SER A 126 13.21 12.09 -5.56
C SER A 126 12.40 11.42 -6.67
N ASP A 127 12.84 11.58 -7.92
CA ASP A 127 12.23 10.92 -9.09
C ASP A 127 12.40 9.39 -9.08
N SER A 128 13.31 8.87 -8.24
CA SER A 128 13.53 7.43 -8.06
C SER A 128 12.47 6.76 -7.15
N ILE A 129 11.59 7.53 -6.52
CA ILE A 129 10.54 7.02 -5.65
C ILE A 129 9.31 6.69 -6.50
N GLU A 130 8.87 5.44 -6.45
CA GLU A 130 7.62 5.00 -7.06
C GLU A 130 6.43 5.71 -6.41
N ARG A 131 5.52 6.23 -7.22
CA ARG A 131 4.39 7.06 -6.76
C ARG A 131 3.07 6.36 -7.03
N GLU A 132 2.25 6.23 -5.99
CA GLU A 132 0.96 5.55 -6.04
C GLU A 132 -0.14 6.47 -5.46
N ALA A 133 -1.30 6.43 -6.08
CA ALA A 133 -2.47 7.19 -5.65
C ALA A 133 -3.72 6.29 -5.61
N PRO A 134 -3.74 5.23 -4.76
CA PRO A 134 -4.81 4.23 -4.74
C PRO A 134 -6.19 4.83 -4.50
N GLU A 135 -6.28 5.99 -3.88
CA GLU A 135 -7.51 6.74 -3.67
C GLU A 135 -8.18 7.23 -4.96
N LEU A 136 -7.48 7.21 -6.08
CA LEU A 136 -8.08 7.53 -7.38
C LEU A 136 -9.14 6.51 -7.80
N TRP A 137 -9.10 5.29 -7.26
CA TRP A 137 -10.12 4.26 -7.47
C TRP A 137 -11.36 4.43 -6.59
N ASP A 138 -11.32 5.25 -5.54
CA ASP A 138 -12.43 5.43 -4.60
C ASP A 138 -13.78 5.76 -5.26
N PRO A 139 -13.87 6.51 -6.38
CA PRO A 139 -15.13 6.72 -7.07
C PRO A 139 -15.78 5.47 -7.67
N ALA A 140 -14.98 4.52 -8.18
CA ALA A 140 -15.44 3.28 -8.80
C ALA A 140 -15.67 2.15 -7.80
N ARG A 141 -15.02 2.20 -6.63
CA ARG A 141 -15.09 1.18 -5.58
C ARG A 141 -16.51 0.81 -5.14
N PRO A 142 -17.43 1.76 -4.82
CA PRO A 142 -18.79 1.42 -4.41
C PRO A 142 -19.56 0.62 -5.46
N LEU A 143 -19.33 0.90 -6.74
CA LEU A 143 -19.95 0.16 -7.86
C LEU A 143 -19.42 -1.29 -7.90
N TYR A 144 -18.12 -1.46 -7.75
CA TYR A 144 -17.50 -2.79 -7.65
C TYR A 144 -18.06 -3.58 -6.44
N GLU A 145 -18.15 -2.97 -5.26
CA GLU A 145 -18.61 -3.62 -4.02
C GLU A 145 -20.08 -4.08 -4.08
N VAL A 146 -20.93 -3.42 -4.88
CA VAL A 146 -22.33 -3.83 -5.07
C VAL A 146 -22.55 -4.70 -6.29
N GLY A 147 -21.48 -5.03 -7.06
CA GLY A 147 -21.54 -5.90 -8.23
C GLY A 147 -21.90 -5.22 -9.56
N GLU A 148 -21.96 -3.88 -9.59
CA GLU A 148 -22.20 -3.09 -10.81
C GLU A 148 -20.91 -2.95 -11.62
N TYR A 149 -20.34 -4.10 -11.97
CA TYR A 149 -19.00 -4.19 -12.58
C TYR A 149 -18.89 -3.45 -13.91
N GLY A 150 -19.97 -3.42 -14.70
CA GLY A 150 -19.98 -2.70 -15.98
C GLY A 150 -19.81 -1.20 -15.79
N GLU A 151 -20.54 -0.61 -14.83
CA GLU A 151 -20.44 0.82 -14.51
C GLU A 151 -19.11 1.15 -13.86
N ALA A 152 -18.59 0.24 -12.99
CA ALA A 152 -17.27 0.39 -12.39
C ALA A 152 -16.16 0.40 -13.44
N ALA A 153 -16.26 -0.47 -14.48
CA ALA A 153 -15.31 -0.51 -15.58
C ALA A 153 -15.37 0.78 -16.44
N ASP A 154 -16.57 1.27 -16.75
CA ASP A 154 -16.73 2.50 -17.52
C ASP A 154 -16.09 3.70 -16.80
N LEU A 155 -16.34 3.81 -15.48
CA LEU A 155 -15.70 4.85 -14.67
C LEU A 155 -14.18 4.63 -14.56
N GLY A 156 -13.73 3.37 -14.49
CA GLY A 156 -12.33 3.00 -14.52
C GLY A 156 -11.60 3.50 -15.77
N CYS A 157 -12.24 3.38 -16.95
CA CYS A 157 -11.69 3.93 -18.20
C CYS A 157 -11.55 5.47 -18.14
N GLU A 158 -12.54 6.18 -17.57
CA GLU A 158 -12.45 7.63 -17.38
C GLU A 158 -11.28 8.01 -16.45
N LEU A 159 -11.05 7.22 -15.39
CA LEU A 159 -9.94 7.43 -14.45
C LEU A 159 -8.58 7.16 -15.12
N ILE A 160 -8.48 6.14 -15.97
CA ILE A 160 -7.28 5.85 -16.78
C ILE A 160 -6.96 7.03 -17.70
N ASP A 161 -7.95 7.55 -18.40
CA ASP A 161 -7.78 8.70 -19.30
C ASP A 161 -7.25 9.94 -18.56
N ALA A 162 -7.71 10.14 -17.32
CA ALA A 162 -7.27 11.25 -16.47
C ALA A 162 -5.88 11.01 -15.82
N HIS A 163 -5.50 9.76 -15.59
CA HIS A 163 -4.29 9.36 -14.85
C HIS A 163 -3.59 8.16 -15.52
N PRO A 164 -3.08 8.31 -16.76
CA PRO A 164 -2.57 7.19 -17.54
C PRO A 164 -1.26 6.57 -17.03
N ASP A 165 -0.62 7.18 -16.05
CA ASP A 165 0.59 6.69 -15.38
C ASP A 165 0.31 5.79 -14.16
N GLN A 166 -0.97 5.60 -13.80
CA GLN A 166 -1.38 4.86 -12.60
C GLN A 166 -1.76 3.42 -12.95
N GLY A 167 -0.79 2.51 -12.97
CA GLY A 167 -0.98 1.11 -13.39
C GLY A 167 -2.08 0.36 -12.63
N PHE A 168 -2.31 0.66 -11.33
CA PHE A 168 -3.37 0.01 -10.57
C PHE A 168 -4.78 0.33 -11.09
N LEU A 169 -4.99 1.47 -11.77
CA LEU A 169 -6.27 1.78 -12.40
C LEU A 169 -6.57 0.80 -13.53
N TYR A 170 -5.57 0.50 -14.36
CA TYR A 170 -5.68 -0.50 -15.43
C TYR A 170 -5.99 -1.88 -14.87
N TYR A 171 -5.33 -2.28 -13.77
CA TYR A 171 -5.56 -3.58 -13.14
C TYR A 171 -6.99 -3.69 -12.62
N ASN A 172 -7.44 -2.71 -11.81
CA ASN A 172 -8.78 -2.71 -11.23
C ASN A 172 -9.87 -2.62 -12.31
N THR A 173 -9.63 -1.85 -13.37
CA THR A 173 -10.55 -1.78 -14.53
C THR A 173 -10.64 -3.13 -15.22
N ALA A 174 -9.50 -3.81 -15.47
CA ALA A 174 -9.47 -5.15 -16.04
C ALA A 174 -10.22 -6.19 -15.18
N CYS A 175 -10.12 -6.11 -13.85
CA CYS A 175 -10.92 -6.93 -12.93
C CYS A 175 -12.43 -6.71 -13.15
N CYS A 176 -12.86 -5.45 -13.19
CA CYS A 176 -14.27 -5.09 -13.41
C CYS A 176 -14.75 -5.55 -14.80
N GLU A 177 -13.95 -5.39 -15.84
CA GLU A 177 -14.28 -5.82 -17.21
C GLU A 177 -14.40 -7.35 -17.30
N SER A 178 -13.50 -8.09 -16.64
CA SER A 178 -13.59 -9.55 -16.54
C SER A 178 -14.90 -9.98 -15.89
N LEU A 179 -15.24 -9.41 -14.74
CA LEU A 179 -16.48 -9.71 -14.01
C LEU A 179 -17.74 -9.28 -14.80
N ALA A 180 -17.63 -8.23 -15.62
CA ALA A 180 -18.70 -7.77 -16.52
C ALA A 180 -18.81 -8.58 -17.82
N GLY A 181 -17.93 -9.56 -18.07
CA GLY A 181 -17.89 -10.36 -19.29
C GLY A 181 -17.28 -9.63 -20.51
N ARG A 182 -16.56 -8.53 -20.30
CA ARG A 182 -15.86 -7.74 -21.34
C ARG A 182 -14.45 -8.30 -21.55
N THR A 183 -14.33 -9.55 -21.95
CA THR A 183 -13.06 -10.30 -22.00
C THR A 183 -11.95 -9.60 -22.78
N ALA A 184 -12.29 -9.05 -23.96
CA ALA A 184 -11.28 -8.41 -24.82
C ALA A 184 -10.69 -7.14 -24.17
N ASP A 185 -11.53 -6.33 -23.54
CA ASP A 185 -11.14 -5.10 -22.87
C ASP A 185 -10.29 -5.44 -21.61
N ALA A 186 -10.73 -6.42 -20.83
CA ALA A 186 -9.98 -6.91 -19.66
C ALA A 186 -8.57 -7.38 -20.02
N VAL A 187 -8.42 -8.15 -21.11
CA VAL A 187 -7.10 -8.61 -21.58
C VAL A 187 -6.23 -7.45 -22.04
N GLU A 188 -6.82 -6.44 -22.70
CA GLU A 188 -6.06 -5.28 -23.16
C GLU A 188 -5.57 -4.41 -22.00
N HIS A 189 -6.43 -4.07 -21.03
CA HIS A 189 -6.00 -3.31 -19.85
C HIS A 189 -5.01 -4.10 -18.99
N LEU A 190 -5.20 -5.42 -18.84
CA LEU A 190 -4.23 -6.25 -18.14
C LEU A 190 -2.86 -6.29 -18.84
N ARG A 191 -2.83 -6.28 -20.19
CA ARG A 191 -1.58 -6.18 -20.95
C ARG A 191 -0.87 -4.87 -20.66
N GLN A 192 -1.60 -3.77 -20.67
CA GLN A 192 -1.04 -2.43 -20.43
C GLN A 192 -0.43 -2.33 -19.02
N VAL A 193 -1.10 -2.85 -17.98
CA VAL A 193 -0.51 -2.83 -16.64
C VAL A 193 0.68 -3.78 -16.50
N ILE A 194 0.72 -4.93 -17.20
CA ILE A 194 1.88 -5.82 -17.23
C ILE A 194 3.08 -5.13 -17.87
N ASP A 195 2.87 -4.34 -18.93
CA ASP A 195 3.93 -3.56 -19.56
C ASP A 195 4.50 -2.47 -18.62
N MET A 196 3.68 -1.93 -17.71
CA MET A 196 4.11 -0.99 -16.68
C MET A 196 4.80 -1.70 -15.51
N TRP A 197 4.28 -2.87 -15.12
CA TRP A 197 4.74 -3.63 -13.97
C TRP A 197 4.49 -5.13 -14.17
N GLU A 198 5.57 -5.87 -14.42
CA GLU A 198 5.52 -7.32 -14.70
C GLU A 198 4.87 -8.14 -13.56
N GLY A 199 4.92 -7.67 -12.31
CA GLY A 199 4.29 -8.33 -11.17
C GLY A 199 2.77 -8.50 -11.29
N ALA A 200 2.09 -7.66 -12.10
CA ALA A 200 0.67 -7.77 -12.37
C ALA A 200 0.29 -9.12 -13.00
N ARG A 201 1.20 -9.73 -13.78
CA ARG A 201 1.04 -11.06 -14.37
C ARG A 201 0.83 -12.15 -13.32
N GLU A 202 1.67 -12.16 -12.30
CA GLU A 202 1.59 -13.15 -11.23
C GLU A 202 0.36 -12.91 -10.33
N MET A 203 0.00 -11.64 -10.11
CA MET A 203 -1.23 -11.32 -9.39
C MET A 203 -2.46 -11.87 -10.14
N ALA A 204 -2.58 -11.61 -11.44
CA ALA A 204 -3.73 -12.05 -12.24
C ALA A 204 -3.92 -13.58 -12.27
N LYS A 205 -2.85 -14.36 -12.10
CA LYS A 205 -2.94 -15.83 -12.00
C LYS A 205 -3.74 -16.31 -10.79
N GLN A 206 -3.69 -15.56 -9.70
CA GLN A 206 -4.27 -15.93 -8.40
C GLN A 206 -5.55 -15.15 -8.09
N ASP A 207 -5.84 -14.10 -8.83
CA ASP A 207 -6.97 -13.22 -8.60
C ASP A 207 -8.27 -13.83 -9.13
N SER A 208 -9.26 -14.01 -8.26
CA SER A 208 -10.57 -14.57 -8.59
C SER A 208 -11.41 -13.70 -9.52
N ASP A 209 -11.11 -12.41 -9.63
CA ASP A 209 -11.83 -11.51 -10.52
C ASP A 209 -11.62 -11.87 -11.99
N PHE A 210 -10.54 -12.60 -12.29
CA PHE A 210 -10.28 -13.13 -13.64
C PHE A 210 -10.85 -14.56 -13.86
N ASP A 211 -11.53 -15.17 -12.89
CA ASP A 211 -12.13 -16.50 -13.08
C ASP A 211 -13.09 -16.57 -14.29
N PRO A 212 -13.93 -15.55 -14.58
CA PRO A 212 -14.80 -15.58 -15.74
C PRO A 212 -14.08 -15.71 -17.10
N ILE A 213 -12.83 -15.23 -17.18
CA ILE A 213 -12.04 -15.25 -18.42
C ILE A 213 -10.82 -16.17 -18.36
N ARG A 214 -10.70 -16.99 -17.30
CA ARG A 214 -9.54 -17.84 -17.05
C ARG A 214 -9.27 -18.86 -18.16
N ASP A 215 -10.30 -19.32 -18.87
CA ASP A 215 -10.21 -20.26 -19.98
C ASP A 215 -10.03 -19.57 -21.35
N ASP A 216 -10.09 -18.23 -21.41
CA ASP A 216 -9.88 -17.49 -22.65
C ASP A 216 -8.44 -17.63 -23.15
N LEU A 217 -8.26 -17.85 -24.45
CA LEU A 217 -6.95 -18.10 -25.05
C LEU A 217 -6.01 -16.88 -24.92
N ALA A 218 -6.52 -15.68 -25.16
CA ALA A 218 -5.71 -14.46 -25.10
C ALA A 218 -5.29 -14.15 -23.65
N PHE A 219 -6.18 -14.40 -22.68
CA PHE A 219 -5.84 -14.27 -21.27
C PHE A 219 -4.75 -15.27 -20.88
N ARG A 220 -4.89 -16.56 -21.24
CA ARG A 220 -3.90 -17.60 -20.93
C ARG A 220 -2.55 -17.32 -21.56
N GLU A 221 -2.52 -16.89 -22.82
CA GLU A 221 -1.28 -16.48 -23.49
C GLU A 221 -0.62 -15.29 -22.76
N LEU A 222 -1.42 -14.32 -22.34
CA LEU A 222 -0.94 -13.14 -21.66
C LEU A 222 -0.31 -13.47 -20.30
N ILE A 223 -0.94 -14.33 -19.49
CA ILE A 223 -0.41 -14.70 -18.17
C ILE A 223 0.59 -15.87 -18.18
N GLY A 224 0.76 -16.56 -19.32
CA GLY A 224 1.74 -17.63 -19.49
C GLY A 224 1.31 -18.98 -18.89
N THR A 225 0.04 -19.40 -19.11
CA THR A 225 -0.52 -20.70 -18.63
C THR A 225 -1.08 -21.54 -19.74
#